data_3720a44a97d697eaa70a02517b2e15e4
#
_entry.id   3720a44a97d697eaa70a02517b2e15e4
#
_cell.length_a   1.000
_cell.length_b   1.000
_cell.length_c   1.000
_cell.angle_alpha   90.00
_cell.angle_beta   90.00
_cell.angle_gamma   90.00
#
_symmetry.space_group_name_H-M   'P 1'
#
loop_
_entity.id
_entity.type
_entity.pdbx_description
1 polymer ?
#
loop_
_entity_poly.entity_id
_entity_poly.type
_entity_poly.pdbx_seq_one_letter_code
_entity_poly.pdbx_strand_id
1 'polypeptide(L)'
;MAVISEAREKGIVRTHGTSCHTLEALKAAAANPWVQVDLARINPAKVIMDADVQTVIGVLRQMKAAGKGVIGMKILGAGALRHKADQSLQFALSLDCVDCFTIGAESREEMLDLTRKIPAASVRG
;
A
#
# COMPACT_ATOMS: atom_id res chain seq x y z
N MET A 1 18.12 -9.94 5.12
CA MET A 1 17.97 -10.09 3.66
C MET A 1 18.33 -11.50 3.19
N ALA A 2 19.47 -12.08 3.59
CA ALA A 2 19.92 -13.40 3.11
C ALA A 2 18.87 -14.53 3.25
N VAL A 3 18.28 -14.71 4.42
CA VAL A 3 17.28 -15.76 4.69
C VAL A 3 16.06 -15.69 3.73
N ILE A 4 15.56 -14.48 3.47
CA ILE A 4 14.40 -14.31 2.57
C ILE A 4 14.81 -14.53 1.11
N SER A 5 16.02 -14.13 0.71
CA SER A 5 16.56 -14.43 -0.62
C SER A 5 16.69 -15.94 -0.83
N GLU A 6 17.23 -16.66 0.15
CA GLU A 6 17.32 -18.12 0.12
C GLU A 6 15.94 -18.79 0.04
N ALA A 7 14.96 -18.28 0.79
CA ALA A 7 13.58 -18.79 0.74
C ALA A 7 12.96 -18.60 -0.65
N ARG A 8 13.27 -17.50 -1.33
CA ARG A 8 12.84 -17.26 -2.71
C ARG A 8 13.54 -18.21 -3.69
N GLU A 9 14.85 -18.40 -3.57
CA GLU A 9 15.60 -19.35 -4.40
C GLU A 9 15.07 -20.77 -4.26
N LYS A 10 14.64 -21.16 -3.06
CA LYS A 10 14.00 -22.46 -2.78
C LYS A 10 12.53 -22.52 -3.20
N GLY A 11 11.94 -21.45 -3.74
CA GLY A 11 10.54 -21.41 -4.16
C GLY A 11 9.51 -21.38 -3.01
N ILE A 12 9.97 -21.15 -1.76
CA ILE A 12 9.10 -21.05 -0.57
C ILE A 12 8.28 -19.76 -0.61
N VAL A 13 8.89 -18.65 -1.08
CA VAL A 13 8.22 -17.38 -1.34
C VAL A 13 8.42 -16.98 -2.80
N ARG A 14 7.43 -16.32 -3.39
CA ARG A 14 7.51 -15.87 -4.80
C ARG A 14 8.28 -14.57 -4.96
N THR A 15 8.23 -13.71 -3.97
CA THR A 15 8.87 -12.39 -4.00
C THR A 15 9.24 -11.94 -2.59
N HIS A 16 10.03 -10.91 -2.49
CA HIS A 16 10.44 -10.30 -1.23
C HIS A 16 10.51 -8.78 -1.36
N GLY A 17 10.49 -8.11 -0.23
CA GLY A 17 10.52 -6.66 -0.20
C GLY A 17 10.55 -6.11 1.21
N THR A 18 9.96 -4.94 1.39
CA THR A 18 10.00 -4.23 2.66
C THR A 18 8.68 -3.51 2.96
N SER A 19 8.58 -2.98 4.16
CA SER A 19 7.56 -2.04 4.59
C SER A 19 8.25 -0.76 5.05
N CYS A 20 7.93 0.37 4.43
CA CYS A 20 8.59 1.63 4.70
C CYS A 20 7.77 2.53 5.63
N HIS A 21 8.47 3.21 6.54
CA HIS A 21 7.88 4.09 7.54
C HIS A 21 8.56 5.47 7.63
N THR A 22 9.36 5.83 6.63
CA THR A 22 9.89 7.18 6.40
C THR A 22 10.05 7.43 4.91
N LEU A 23 10.08 8.68 4.50
CA LEU A 23 10.29 9.04 3.10
C LEU A 23 11.65 8.57 2.58
N GLU A 24 12.69 8.65 3.42
CA GLU A 24 14.04 8.19 3.09
C GLU A 24 14.05 6.68 2.85
N ALA A 25 13.40 5.90 3.71
CA ALA A 25 13.27 4.45 3.54
C ALA A 25 12.49 4.12 2.26
N LEU A 26 11.40 4.84 1.98
CA LEU A 26 10.60 4.64 0.78
C LEU A 26 11.41 4.92 -0.50
N LYS A 27 12.19 6.02 -0.52
CA LYS A 27 13.11 6.34 -1.63
C LYS A 27 14.21 5.32 -1.79
N ALA A 28 14.80 4.86 -0.67
CA ALA A 28 15.82 3.81 -0.68
C ALA A 28 15.26 2.48 -1.21
N ALA A 29 14.04 2.11 -0.81
CA ALA A 29 13.34 0.93 -1.34
C ALA A 29 13.07 1.05 -2.84
N ALA A 30 12.67 2.23 -3.31
CA ALA A 30 12.47 2.49 -4.73
C ALA A 30 13.75 2.26 -5.56
N ALA A 31 14.90 2.69 -5.05
CA ALA A 31 16.19 2.57 -5.71
C ALA A 31 16.86 1.19 -5.55
N ASN A 32 16.48 0.41 -4.55
CA ASN A 32 17.14 -0.86 -4.25
C ASN A 32 16.60 -2.01 -5.12
N PRO A 33 17.40 -2.65 -5.98
CA PRO A 33 16.93 -3.74 -6.84
C PRO A 33 16.51 -5.00 -6.07
N TRP A 34 16.98 -5.19 -4.84
CA TRP A 34 16.53 -6.29 -3.99
C TRP A 34 15.06 -6.16 -3.60
N VAL A 35 14.54 -4.95 -3.42
CA VAL A 35 13.14 -4.72 -3.09
C VAL A 35 12.29 -4.92 -4.34
N GLN A 36 11.48 -5.96 -4.34
CA GLN A 36 10.56 -6.31 -5.43
C GLN A 36 9.12 -5.90 -5.13
N VAL A 37 8.77 -5.80 -3.84
CA VAL A 37 7.48 -5.32 -3.38
C VAL A 37 7.66 -4.43 -2.16
N ASP A 38 6.87 -3.36 -2.05
CA ASP A 38 6.86 -2.48 -0.90
C ASP A 38 5.46 -2.30 -0.33
N LEU A 39 5.36 -2.29 1.02
CA LEU A 39 4.16 -1.89 1.73
C LEU A 39 4.27 -0.42 2.10
N ALA A 40 3.52 0.43 1.41
CA ALA A 40 3.57 1.88 1.54
C ALA A 40 2.33 2.45 2.23
N ARG A 41 2.53 3.40 3.14
CA ARG A 41 1.44 4.13 3.78
C ARG A 41 0.84 5.14 2.81
N ILE A 42 -0.45 5.00 2.49
CA ILE A 42 -1.14 5.87 1.54
C ILE A 42 -2.62 6.07 1.90
N ASN A 43 -3.05 7.29 2.01
CA ASN A 43 -4.45 7.70 2.18
C ASN A 43 -4.64 9.15 1.74
N PRO A 44 -5.88 9.64 1.52
CA PRO A 44 -6.12 10.97 0.98
C PRO A 44 -5.83 12.12 1.95
N ALA A 45 -5.71 11.84 3.26
CA ALA A 45 -5.65 12.85 4.31
C ALA A 45 -4.25 12.98 4.95
N LYS A 46 -3.24 12.32 4.41
CA LYS A 46 -1.85 12.32 4.95
C LYS A 46 -1.75 11.79 6.40
N VAL A 47 -2.73 11.02 6.86
CA VAL A 47 -2.72 10.48 8.23
C VAL A 47 -1.69 9.35 8.34
N ILE A 48 -0.72 9.50 9.23
CA ILE A 48 0.37 8.53 9.45
C ILE A 48 1.07 8.15 8.13
N MET A 49 1.28 9.10 7.26
CA MET A 49 2.05 8.93 6.02
C MET A 49 3.49 9.43 6.18
N ASP A 50 4.36 9.02 5.27
CA ASP A 50 5.81 9.31 5.30
C ASP A 50 6.14 10.73 4.79
N ALA A 51 5.26 11.28 3.95
CA ALA A 51 5.32 12.62 3.41
C ALA A 51 3.92 13.08 2.99
N ASP A 52 3.81 14.20 2.29
CA ASP A 52 2.56 14.59 1.64
C ASP A 52 2.15 13.57 0.56
N VAL A 53 0.87 13.55 0.24
CA VAL A 53 0.26 12.56 -0.64
C VAL A 53 0.93 12.51 -2.01
N GLN A 54 1.21 13.67 -2.59
CA GLN A 54 1.77 13.75 -3.96
C GLN A 54 3.24 13.29 -3.99
N THR A 55 4.02 13.61 -2.96
CA THR A 55 5.40 13.13 -2.81
C THR A 55 5.43 11.60 -2.72
N VAL A 56 4.57 11.01 -1.89
CA VAL A 56 4.48 9.54 -1.78
C VAL A 56 4.06 8.93 -3.11
N ILE A 57 3.00 9.42 -3.75
CA ILE A 57 2.56 8.94 -5.08
C ILE A 57 3.70 9.00 -6.10
N GLY A 58 4.49 10.08 -6.11
CA GLY A 58 5.64 10.22 -6.99
C GLY A 58 6.66 9.10 -6.82
N VAL A 59 6.99 8.72 -5.58
CA VAL A 59 7.91 7.61 -5.29
C VAL A 59 7.29 6.27 -5.67
N LEU A 60 5.99 6.05 -5.39
CA LEU A 60 5.30 4.82 -5.76
C LEU A 60 5.25 4.62 -7.28
N ARG A 61 5.05 5.70 -8.05
CA ARG A 61 5.12 5.64 -9.52
C ARG A 61 6.52 5.27 -10.01
N GLN A 62 7.59 5.76 -9.36
CA GLN A 62 8.96 5.33 -9.66
C GLN A 62 9.14 3.83 -9.40
N MET A 63 8.60 3.29 -8.30
CA MET A 63 8.59 1.85 -8.03
C MET A 63 7.87 1.08 -9.13
N LYS A 64 6.69 1.53 -9.56
CA LYS A 64 5.93 0.88 -10.64
C LYS A 64 6.70 0.91 -11.97
N ALA A 65 7.31 2.03 -12.32
CA ALA A 65 8.14 2.15 -13.51
C ALA A 65 9.35 1.20 -13.49
N ALA A 66 9.87 0.89 -12.29
CA ALA A 66 10.93 -0.11 -12.07
C ALA A 66 10.41 -1.56 -11.99
N GLY A 67 9.13 -1.81 -12.26
CA GLY A 67 8.51 -3.14 -12.24
C GLY A 67 8.25 -3.72 -10.85
N LYS A 68 8.27 -2.90 -9.80
CA LYS A 68 8.02 -3.34 -8.43
C LYS A 68 6.53 -3.40 -8.11
N GLY A 69 6.14 -4.32 -7.22
CA GLY A 69 4.79 -4.36 -6.64
C GLY A 69 4.64 -3.34 -5.52
N VAL A 70 3.45 -2.74 -5.42
CA VAL A 70 3.11 -1.80 -4.35
C VAL A 70 1.84 -2.23 -3.67
N ILE A 71 1.93 -2.45 -2.35
CA ILE A 71 0.79 -2.76 -1.49
C ILE A 71 0.51 -1.53 -0.62
N GLY A 72 -0.66 -0.91 -0.81
CA GLY A 72 -1.08 0.20 0.03
C GLY A 72 -1.44 -0.27 1.44
N MET A 73 -1.02 0.47 2.46
CA MET A 73 -1.43 0.25 3.83
C MET A 73 -1.87 1.57 4.49
N LYS A 74 -2.51 1.49 5.65
CA LYS A 74 -3.07 2.64 6.38
C LYS A 74 -4.10 3.43 5.56
N ILE A 75 -4.87 2.75 4.71
CA ILE A 75 -5.92 3.33 3.86
C ILE A 75 -6.92 4.14 4.71
N LEU A 76 -7.28 3.63 5.89
CA LEU A 76 -8.15 4.31 6.85
C LEU A 76 -7.37 5.08 7.94
N GLY A 77 -6.08 5.40 7.70
CA GLY A 77 -5.27 6.19 8.65
C GLY A 77 -5.22 5.58 10.05
N ALA A 78 -5.06 4.24 10.17
CA ALA A 78 -5.13 3.52 11.44
C ALA A 78 -6.44 3.79 12.23
N GLY A 79 -7.57 3.91 11.53
CA GLY A 79 -8.89 4.15 12.12
C GLY A 79 -9.33 5.62 12.15
N ALA A 80 -8.41 6.57 12.01
CA ALA A 80 -8.75 8.00 12.02
C ALA A 80 -9.70 8.42 10.88
N LEU A 81 -9.68 7.68 9.77
CA LEU A 81 -10.50 7.93 8.58
C LEU A 81 -11.67 6.94 8.43
N ARG A 82 -11.99 6.14 9.46
CA ARG A 82 -13.09 5.15 9.36
C ARG A 82 -14.43 5.77 8.98
N HIS A 83 -14.72 6.99 9.45
CA HIS A 83 -15.92 7.74 9.11
C HIS A 83 -15.92 8.30 7.68
N LYS A 84 -14.81 8.19 6.95
CA LYS A 84 -14.62 8.56 5.55
C LYS A 84 -14.17 7.37 4.70
N ALA A 85 -14.58 6.16 5.07
CA ALA A 85 -14.14 4.93 4.42
C ALA A 85 -14.38 4.94 2.91
N ASP A 86 -15.55 5.40 2.46
CA ASP A 86 -15.88 5.47 1.02
C ASP A 86 -14.88 6.35 0.24
N GLN A 87 -14.56 7.53 0.78
CA GLN A 87 -13.59 8.43 0.15
C GLN A 87 -12.18 7.84 0.15
N SER A 88 -11.77 7.19 1.24
CA SER A 88 -10.45 6.58 1.36
C SER A 88 -10.29 5.38 0.42
N LEU A 89 -11.33 4.56 0.29
CA LEU A 89 -11.35 3.43 -0.64
C LEU A 89 -11.34 3.91 -2.10
N GLN A 90 -12.20 4.88 -2.44
CA GLN A 90 -12.22 5.46 -3.78
C GLN A 90 -10.86 6.04 -4.17
N PHE A 91 -10.22 6.77 -3.25
CA PHE A 91 -8.88 7.31 -3.46
C PHE A 91 -7.87 6.17 -3.71
N ALA A 92 -7.78 5.17 -2.82
CA ALA A 92 -6.81 4.10 -2.95
C ALA A 92 -6.98 3.28 -4.23
N LEU A 93 -8.23 3.00 -4.62
CA LEU A 93 -8.56 2.22 -5.82
C LEU A 93 -8.41 3.02 -7.12
N SER A 94 -8.39 4.36 -7.05
CA SER A 94 -8.12 5.22 -8.21
C SER A 94 -6.63 5.37 -8.54
N LEU A 95 -5.73 4.97 -7.62
CA LEU A 95 -4.29 5.13 -7.82
C LEU A 95 -3.74 4.11 -8.83
N ASP A 96 -3.04 4.60 -9.83
CA ASP A 96 -2.34 3.79 -10.85
C ASP A 96 -1.06 3.13 -10.32
N CYS A 97 -0.57 3.60 -9.17
CA CYS A 97 0.69 3.18 -8.55
C CYS A 97 0.52 2.22 -7.36
N VAL A 98 -0.69 1.72 -7.10
CA VAL A 98 -0.99 0.75 -6.05
C VAL A 98 -1.64 -0.48 -6.68
N ASP A 99 -1.06 -1.65 -6.49
CA ASP A 99 -1.56 -2.91 -7.06
C ASP A 99 -2.69 -3.51 -6.23
N CYS A 100 -2.54 -3.45 -4.92
CA CYS A 100 -3.53 -3.88 -3.93
C CYS A 100 -3.28 -3.15 -2.60
N PHE A 101 -4.15 -3.35 -1.62
CA PHE A 101 -3.96 -2.77 -0.29
C PHE A 101 -4.37 -3.75 0.81
N THR A 102 -3.86 -3.51 2.00
CA THR A 102 -4.31 -4.14 3.23
C THR A 102 -5.14 -3.17 4.05
N ILE A 103 -6.21 -3.67 4.64
CA ILE A 103 -7.12 -2.89 5.46
C ILE A 103 -7.54 -3.72 6.69
N GLY A 104 -7.59 -3.09 7.85
CA GLY A 104 -8.05 -3.71 9.08
C GLY A 104 -9.47 -3.28 9.43
N ALA A 105 -10.15 -4.09 10.23
CA ALA A 105 -11.43 -3.81 10.85
C ALA A 105 -11.37 -4.15 12.34
N GLU A 106 -12.06 -3.37 13.17
CA GLU A 106 -12.11 -3.59 14.63
C GLU A 106 -13.32 -4.42 15.05
N SER A 107 -14.29 -4.61 14.17
CA SER A 107 -15.48 -5.44 14.41
C SER A 107 -15.86 -6.23 13.17
N ARG A 108 -16.72 -7.23 13.39
CA ARG A 108 -17.32 -8.02 12.30
C ARG A 108 -18.20 -7.14 11.40
N GLU A 109 -18.93 -6.23 11.99
CA GLU A 109 -19.81 -5.29 11.27
C GLU A 109 -18.99 -4.39 10.34
N GLU A 110 -17.89 -3.84 10.83
CA GLU A 110 -16.97 -3.03 10.05
C GLU A 110 -16.35 -3.83 8.90
N MET A 111 -15.92 -5.07 9.16
CA MET A 111 -15.41 -5.96 8.11
C MET A 111 -16.45 -6.23 7.02
N LEU A 112 -17.69 -6.53 7.41
CA LEU A 112 -18.78 -6.77 6.46
C LEU A 112 -19.14 -5.50 5.66
N ASP A 113 -19.05 -4.32 6.27
CA ASP A 113 -19.23 -3.05 5.59
C ASP A 113 -18.13 -2.81 4.55
N LEU A 114 -16.87 -3.01 4.92
CA LEU A 114 -15.72 -2.88 4.00
C LEU A 114 -15.81 -3.86 2.83
N THR A 115 -16.23 -5.12 3.05
CA THR A 115 -16.38 -6.09 1.96
C THR A 115 -17.46 -5.71 0.95
N ARG A 116 -18.44 -4.90 1.33
CA ARG A 116 -19.43 -4.31 0.42
C ARG A 116 -18.93 -3.06 -0.27
N LYS A 117 -18.22 -2.20 0.46
CA LYS A 117 -17.71 -0.91 -0.04
C LYS A 117 -16.56 -1.05 -1.03
N ILE A 118 -15.67 -2.01 -0.82
CA ILE A 118 -14.50 -2.21 -1.71
C ILE A 118 -14.91 -2.51 -3.15
N PRO A 119 -15.80 -3.47 -3.46
CA PRO A 119 -16.26 -3.69 -4.82
C PRO A 119 -16.98 -2.47 -5.41
N ALA A 120 -17.81 -1.79 -4.62
CA ALA A 120 -18.53 -0.60 -5.07
C ALA A 120 -17.59 0.56 -5.45
N ALA A 121 -16.51 0.76 -4.67
CA ALA A 121 -15.50 1.76 -4.96
C ALA A 121 -14.54 1.35 -6.09
N SER A 122 -14.47 0.05 -6.43
CA SER A 122 -13.60 -0.49 -7.49
C SER A 122 -14.16 -0.27 -8.90
N VAL A 123 -15.33 0.27 -9.05
CA VAL A 123 -15.89 0.60 -10.36
C VAL A 123 -15.03 1.71 -10.95
N ARG A 124 -14.02 1.30 -11.70
CA ARG A 124 -13.26 2.21 -12.56
C ARG A 124 -14.16 2.55 -13.73
N GLY A 125 -14.65 3.77 -13.70
CA GLY A 125 -15.38 4.32 -14.80
C GLY A 125 -14.57 4.32 -16.09
#